data_958cfe82c6fe63aaea306c52cb4e1592
#
_entry.id   958cfe82c6fe63aaea306c52cb4e1592
#
_cell.length_a   1.000
_cell.length_b   1.000
_cell.length_c   1.000
_cell.angle_alpha   90.00
_cell.angle_beta   90.00
_cell.angle_gamma   90.00
#
_symmetry.space_group_name_H-M   'P 1'
#
loop_
_entity.id
_entity.type
_entity.pdbx_description
1 polymer ?
#
loop_
_entity_poly.entity_id
_entity_poly.type
_entity_poly.pdbx_seq_one_letter_code
_entity_poly.pdbx_strand_id
1 'polypeptide(L)'
;MTGVAGLCAIALAVSTAPAPVATATASEKPRTVELLSAAPTTRGAEAADGARTRPVRLDTAALRDVRAGDRVSLTLFDDTTVTVAVDGRTSVAGATSWTGALVGTMGTFSAAEVDGVAHLSVTSATDGVFEVSTTRGGGYEVAEVPPRTESVDDVVPAGRAERSGAGPQAESRTAPAPADAPVEAPVAADAASVIDLAIVYTASLPSSVGEDAMRAQFALGVAQVNQALAASGIGTQVRLVGTRQVAAPGSGDIFADYRSLRTPGDGAFDEAQALREETHADLVSLWLGGPAPSTGACGLGGLGGLQPQYDPEIAAFTAVWADQCATGTLTFAHEVGHNLSAQHDEGASSPPSDGKAYARGYVDAAGGFRTVMAYLTTCPDCVRVGHYSNPGVSFNGRVTGTPATLNALAISEQAPAVANYRQSQIYPGAVSIGGEARSGRTATATTTPWAPVVQLGYQWFLDGVAVPNATAPFYRLSRSDIGRTLSLQVTGSAPFYQAVAASSAPVVVGKALFRTSRPKLRGTPRAGRVLSVKVKGWKPKPSKKSVKVRYQWLKNGKKIKGAKKATYRLRAKDRGKKISVRVTTKKKGYEKATRTSKKVKVRR
;
A
#
# COMPACT_ATOMS: atom_id res chain seq x y z
N MET A 1 -50.78 -14.21 44.87
CA MET A 1 -50.40 -12.81 45.00
C MET A 1 -49.14 -12.60 44.23
N THR A 2 -49.25 -11.98 43.14
CA THR A 2 -48.34 -11.79 42.02
C THR A 2 -47.35 -10.67 42.31
N GLY A 3 -46.06 -10.92 42.10
CA GLY A 3 -45.02 -9.91 42.12
C GLY A 3 -44.24 -9.95 40.79
N VAL A 4 -44.52 -8.96 39.93
CA VAL A 4 -43.87 -8.78 38.62
C VAL A 4 -42.56 -8.02 38.83
N ALA A 5 -41.44 -8.64 38.44
CA ALA A 5 -40.14 -7.97 38.38
C ALA A 5 -39.98 -7.34 36.99
N GLY A 6 -39.90 -5.99 36.95
CA GLY A 6 -39.67 -5.23 35.74
C GLY A 6 -38.19 -5.25 35.35
N LEU A 7 -37.87 -5.74 34.15
CA LEU A 7 -36.59 -5.52 33.51
C LEU A 7 -36.54 -4.07 32.96
N CYS A 8 -35.59 -3.30 33.49
CA CYS A 8 -35.24 -1.99 32.97
C CYS A 8 -34.17 -2.18 31.87
N ALA A 9 -34.58 -2.06 30.61
CA ALA A 9 -33.66 -2.07 29.47
C ALA A 9 -33.03 -0.66 29.34
N ILE A 10 -31.74 -0.56 29.61
CA ILE A 10 -30.95 0.66 29.34
C ILE A 10 -30.54 0.62 27.87
N ALA A 11 -31.22 1.41 27.06
CA ALA A 11 -30.78 1.65 25.68
C ALA A 11 -29.60 2.63 25.71
N LEU A 12 -28.38 2.15 25.42
CA LEU A 12 -27.25 3.02 25.09
C LEU A 12 -27.48 3.57 23.68
N ALA A 13 -27.86 4.83 23.59
CA ALA A 13 -27.82 5.58 22.34
C ALA A 13 -26.35 5.88 21.99
N VAL A 14 -25.78 5.16 21.02
CA VAL A 14 -24.51 5.52 20.40
C VAL A 14 -24.77 6.69 19.48
N SER A 15 -24.45 7.90 19.95
CA SER A 15 -24.41 9.12 19.14
C SER A 15 -23.21 9.04 18.21
N THR A 16 -23.43 8.72 16.94
CA THR A 16 -22.45 8.93 15.87
C THR A 16 -22.50 10.39 15.45
N ALA A 17 -21.78 11.24 16.16
CA ALA A 17 -21.47 12.56 15.64
C ALA A 17 -20.47 12.39 14.48
N PRO A 18 -20.73 12.95 13.28
CA PRO A 18 -19.72 12.99 12.23
C PRO A 18 -18.51 13.79 12.73
N ALA A 19 -17.30 13.28 12.44
CA ALA A 19 -16.08 14.02 12.70
C ALA A 19 -16.17 15.40 12.05
N PRO A 20 -15.67 16.48 12.69
CA PRO A 20 -15.71 17.80 12.09
C PRO A 20 -14.90 17.77 10.79
N VAL A 21 -15.58 18.04 9.68
CA VAL A 21 -14.94 18.40 8.42
C VAL A 21 -14.06 19.60 8.74
N ALA A 22 -12.76 19.43 8.56
CA ALA A 22 -11.81 20.52 8.71
C ALA A 22 -12.25 21.64 7.76
N THR A 23 -12.74 22.74 8.33
CA THR A 23 -13.03 23.96 7.59
C THR A 23 -11.75 24.40 6.93
N ALA A 24 -11.74 24.36 5.59
CA ALA A 24 -10.68 24.90 4.77
C ALA A 24 -10.42 26.35 5.19
N THR A 25 -9.22 26.59 5.69
CA THR A 25 -8.68 27.93 5.90
C THR A 25 -8.57 28.63 4.56
N ALA A 26 -8.93 29.92 4.55
CA ALA A 26 -8.78 30.96 3.54
C ALA A 26 -8.31 30.51 2.15
N SER A 27 -9.18 30.74 1.15
CA SER A 27 -8.93 30.61 -0.29
C SER A 27 -7.64 31.35 -0.70
N GLU A 28 -6.52 30.65 -0.69
CA GLU A 28 -5.37 31.02 -1.52
C GLU A 28 -5.83 30.93 -2.99
N LYS A 29 -5.55 31.95 -3.78
CA LYS A 29 -5.85 31.91 -5.21
C LYS A 29 -5.16 30.70 -5.84
N PRO A 30 -5.83 29.94 -6.74
CA PRO A 30 -5.23 28.80 -7.41
C PRO A 30 -3.88 29.19 -8.00
N ARG A 31 -2.83 28.48 -7.59
CA ARG A 31 -1.48 28.65 -8.14
C ARG A 31 -1.45 27.99 -9.52
N THR A 32 -0.87 28.66 -10.51
CA THR A 32 -0.60 28.04 -11.82
C THR A 32 0.85 27.59 -11.87
N VAL A 33 1.07 26.34 -12.20
CA VAL A 33 2.38 25.69 -12.32
C VAL A 33 2.60 25.32 -13.78
N GLU A 34 3.69 25.78 -14.37
CA GLU A 34 4.11 25.36 -15.70
C GLU A 34 5.03 24.13 -15.56
N LEU A 35 4.67 23.03 -16.20
CA LEU A 35 5.41 21.77 -16.08
C LEU A 35 6.30 21.46 -17.28
N LEU A 36 5.96 21.97 -18.47
CA LEU A 36 6.69 21.66 -19.69
C LEU A 36 7.44 22.88 -20.22
N SER A 37 8.68 22.66 -20.60
CA SER A 37 9.48 23.64 -21.32
C SER A 37 10.18 23.00 -22.53
N ALA A 38 10.56 23.81 -23.51
CA ALA A 38 11.27 23.31 -24.70
C ALA A 38 12.61 22.66 -24.29
N ALA A 39 12.91 21.48 -24.86
CA ALA A 39 14.24 20.91 -24.76
C ALA A 39 15.22 21.73 -25.66
N PRO A 40 16.48 21.90 -25.24
CA PRO A 40 17.46 22.54 -26.13
C PRO A 40 17.74 21.58 -27.29
N THR A 41 17.40 22.02 -28.48
CA THR A 41 17.65 21.39 -29.79
C THR A 41 17.00 20.03 -30.05
N THR A 42 15.91 20.06 -30.81
CA THR A 42 15.67 19.33 -32.09
C THR A 42 14.25 19.66 -32.55
N ARG A 43 14.07 19.91 -33.85
CA ARG A 43 12.73 19.98 -34.47
C ARG A 43 12.01 18.69 -34.16
N GLY A 44 10.73 18.78 -33.77
CA GLY A 44 9.86 17.61 -33.65
C GLY A 44 9.91 16.81 -34.95
N ALA A 45 9.96 15.48 -34.81
CA ALA A 45 9.86 14.59 -35.93
C ALA A 45 8.37 14.23 -36.13
N GLU A 46 7.95 14.08 -37.36
CA GLU A 46 6.66 13.47 -37.69
C GLU A 46 6.87 11.96 -37.64
N ALA A 47 6.08 11.24 -36.83
CA ALA A 47 6.14 9.79 -36.77
C ALA A 47 5.68 9.18 -38.08
N ALA A 48 6.04 7.92 -38.35
CA ALA A 48 5.69 7.22 -39.60
C ALA A 48 4.16 7.09 -39.85
N ASP A 49 3.36 7.30 -38.81
CA ASP A 49 1.89 7.30 -38.82
C ASP A 49 1.28 8.71 -38.92
N GLY A 50 2.09 9.76 -39.11
CA GLY A 50 1.66 11.14 -39.17
C GLY A 50 1.44 11.82 -37.80
N ALA A 51 1.67 11.12 -36.70
CA ALA A 51 1.55 11.68 -35.35
C ALA A 51 2.71 12.66 -35.04
N ARG A 52 2.38 13.77 -34.37
CA ARG A 52 3.36 14.75 -33.96
C ARG A 52 4.09 14.31 -32.70
N THR A 53 5.41 14.46 -32.68
CA THR A 53 6.22 14.31 -31.47
C THR A 53 7.11 15.51 -31.24
N ARG A 54 7.38 15.83 -29.98
CA ARG A 54 8.25 16.95 -29.58
C ARG A 54 9.04 16.64 -28.32
N PRO A 55 10.37 16.75 -28.34
CA PRO A 55 11.17 16.67 -27.13
C PRO A 55 10.89 17.85 -26.20
N VAL A 56 10.71 17.54 -24.91
CA VAL A 56 10.41 18.53 -23.86
C VAL A 56 11.26 18.28 -22.60
N ARG A 57 11.28 19.27 -21.72
CA ARG A 57 11.70 19.10 -20.32
C ARG A 57 10.46 19.11 -19.45
N LEU A 58 10.30 18.08 -18.64
CA LEU A 58 9.27 18.00 -17.61
C LEU A 58 9.89 18.35 -16.26
N ASP A 59 9.34 19.33 -15.57
CA ASP A 59 9.72 19.66 -14.20
C ASP A 59 8.99 18.73 -13.22
N THR A 60 9.60 17.56 -12.95
CA THR A 60 9.06 16.58 -12.00
C THR A 60 9.11 17.08 -10.56
N ALA A 61 9.99 18.01 -10.21
CA ALA A 61 10.02 18.63 -8.89
C ALA A 61 8.81 19.54 -8.69
N ALA A 62 8.51 20.39 -9.69
CA ALA A 62 7.30 21.20 -9.68
C ALA A 62 6.02 20.34 -9.66
N LEU A 63 6.00 19.22 -10.40
CA LEU A 63 4.86 18.28 -10.39
C LEU A 63 4.62 17.71 -8.97
N ARG A 64 5.67 17.33 -8.23
CA ARG A 64 5.53 16.83 -6.85
C ARG A 64 4.91 17.86 -5.89
N ASP A 65 5.09 19.14 -6.17
CA ASP A 65 4.54 20.23 -5.35
C ASP A 65 3.11 20.60 -5.73
N VAL A 66 2.56 20.05 -6.82
CA VAL A 66 1.17 20.27 -7.26
C VAL A 66 0.19 19.62 -6.27
N ARG A 67 -0.86 20.36 -5.94
CA ARG A 67 -1.93 19.94 -5.01
C ARG A 67 -3.30 20.04 -5.68
N ALA A 68 -4.27 19.33 -5.12
CA ALA A 68 -5.67 19.55 -5.52
C ALA A 68 -6.04 21.03 -5.30
N GLY A 69 -6.68 21.64 -6.31
CA GLY A 69 -7.00 23.05 -6.39
C GLY A 69 -5.98 23.91 -7.15
N ASP A 70 -4.78 23.42 -7.40
CA ASP A 70 -3.80 24.11 -8.27
C ASP A 70 -4.20 24.00 -9.75
N ARG A 71 -3.62 24.87 -10.56
CA ARG A 71 -3.69 24.78 -12.03
C ARG A 71 -2.33 24.38 -12.58
N VAL A 72 -2.35 23.54 -13.60
CA VAL A 72 -1.16 23.14 -14.35
C VAL A 72 -1.30 23.63 -15.78
N SER A 73 -0.26 24.30 -16.29
CA SER A 73 -0.15 24.71 -17.69
C SER A 73 0.80 23.76 -18.41
N LEU A 74 0.38 23.23 -19.55
CA LEU A 74 1.14 22.31 -20.39
C LEU A 74 1.18 22.85 -21.82
N THR A 75 2.33 23.34 -22.25
CA THR A 75 2.58 23.66 -23.66
C THR A 75 3.03 22.39 -24.37
N LEU A 76 2.06 21.69 -24.96
CA LEU A 76 2.27 20.38 -25.62
C LEU A 76 3.00 20.56 -26.94
N PHE A 77 2.52 21.47 -27.79
CA PHE A 77 3.15 21.92 -29.05
C PHE A 77 3.14 23.42 -29.12
N ASP A 78 3.80 24.01 -30.11
CA ASP A 78 3.89 25.48 -30.27
C ASP A 78 2.51 26.12 -30.52
N ASP A 79 1.58 25.31 -31.07
CA ASP A 79 0.19 25.68 -31.35
C ASP A 79 -0.80 25.14 -30.29
N THR A 80 -0.35 24.34 -29.34
CA THR A 80 -1.23 23.61 -28.42
C THR A 80 -0.78 23.80 -26.99
N THR A 81 -1.54 24.57 -26.21
CA THR A 81 -1.34 24.74 -24.75
C THR A 81 -2.65 24.48 -24.02
N VAL A 82 -2.60 23.63 -23.04
CA VAL A 82 -3.76 23.29 -22.19
C VAL A 82 -3.53 23.75 -20.76
N THR A 83 -4.61 24.13 -20.10
CA THR A 83 -4.61 24.40 -18.65
C THR A 83 -5.48 23.35 -17.97
N VAL A 84 -4.94 22.75 -16.92
CA VAL A 84 -5.59 21.72 -16.10
C VAL A 84 -5.99 22.32 -14.76
N ALA A 85 -7.19 22.08 -14.28
CA ALA A 85 -7.57 22.25 -12.88
C ALA A 85 -7.38 20.89 -12.20
N VAL A 86 -6.39 20.80 -11.31
CA VAL A 86 -6.10 19.53 -10.59
C VAL A 86 -7.13 19.31 -9.50
N ASP A 87 -7.83 18.21 -9.53
CA ASP A 87 -8.89 17.83 -8.58
C ASP A 87 -8.46 16.74 -7.59
N GLY A 88 -7.49 15.90 -7.97
CA GLY A 88 -7.01 14.78 -7.16
C GLY A 88 -5.49 14.66 -7.09
N ARG A 89 -5.00 14.21 -5.94
CA ARG A 89 -3.62 13.76 -5.73
C ARG A 89 -3.61 12.57 -4.78
N THR A 90 -3.06 11.45 -5.22
CA THR A 90 -3.00 10.21 -4.44
C THR A 90 -1.58 9.69 -4.41
N SER A 91 -1.14 9.13 -3.27
CA SER A 91 0.18 8.49 -3.16
C SER A 91 0.01 7.09 -2.57
N VAL A 92 0.42 6.07 -3.33
CA VAL A 92 0.32 4.65 -2.96
C VAL A 92 1.58 3.93 -3.38
N ALA A 93 2.17 3.16 -2.48
CA ALA A 93 3.30 2.25 -2.74
C ALA A 93 4.49 2.86 -3.49
N GLY A 94 4.83 4.14 -3.20
CA GLY A 94 5.96 4.84 -3.82
C GLY A 94 5.62 5.57 -5.12
N ALA A 95 4.41 5.39 -5.65
CA ALA A 95 3.88 6.17 -6.77
C ALA A 95 3.03 7.34 -6.28
N THR A 96 3.12 8.48 -6.94
CA THR A 96 2.19 9.62 -6.74
C THR A 96 1.48 9.89 -8.06
N SER A 97 0.17 10.03 -8.01
CA SER A 97 -0.66 10.35 -9.17
C SER A 97 -1.48 11.62 -8.96
N TRP A 98 -1.76 12.29 -10.06
CA TRP A 98 -2.58 13.51 -10.14
C TRP A 98 -3.66 13.31 -11.19
N THR A 99 -4.83 13.85 -10.91
CA THR A 99 -5.97 13.88 -11.83
C THR A 99 -6.51 15.28 -11.93
N GLY A 100 -7.18 15.59 -13.04
CA GLY A 100 -7.78 16.91 -13.25
C GLY A 100 -8.61 17.00 -14.51
N ALA A 101 -9.32 18.11 -14.64
CA ALA A 101 -10.09 18.46 -15.82
C ALA A 101 -9.44 19.63 -16.56
N LEU A 102 -9.60 19.69 -17.89
CA LEU A 102 -9.13 20.82 -18.68
C LEU A 102 -10.00 22.06 -18.43
N VAL A 103 -9.37 23.21 -18.44
CA VAL A 103 -10.04 24.51 -18.25
C VAL A 103 -10.34 25.14 -19.60
N GLY A 104 -11.61 25.44 -19.85
CA GLY A 104 -12.03 26.11 -21.10
C GLY A 104 -12.30 25.18 -22.28
N THR A 105 -11.95 23.92 -22.20
CA THR A 105 -12.31 22.87 -23.15
C THR A 105 -12.69 21.60 -22.42
N MET A 106 -13.39 20.68 -23.11
CA MET A 106 -13.68 19.37 -22.56
C MET A 106 -12.44 18.49 -22.60
N GLY A 107 -12.10 17.88 -21.45
CA GLY A 107 -10.98 16.98 -21.43
C GLY A 107 -10.55 16.59 -20.01
N THR A 108 -9.67 15.62 -19.94
CA THR A 108 -9.12 15.05 -18.71
C THR A 108 -7.60 15.09 -18.72
N PHE A 109 -7.04 15.13 -17.53
CA PHE A 109 -5.61 15.03 -17.27
C PHE A 109 -5.38 13.94 -16.23
N SER A 110 -4.39 13.14 -16.46
CA SER A 110 -3.84 12.23 -15.47
C SER A 110 -2.32 12.21 -15.57
N ALA A 111 -1.66 12.07 -14.44
CA ALA A 111 -0.21 11.94 -14.33
C ALA A 111 0.15 10.94 -13.24
N ALA A 112 1.27 10.25 -13.39
CA ALA A 112 1.86 9.47 -12.33
C ALA A 112 3.38 9.67 -12.31
N GLU A 113 3.95 9.61 -11.11
CA GLU A 113 5.39 9.73 -10.89
C GLU A 113 5.85 8.62 -9.96
N VAL A 114 6.93 7.93 -10.36
CA VAL A 114 7.61 6.87 -9.60
C VAL A 114 9.11 7.14 -9.65
N ASP A 115 9.77 7.21 -8.50
CA ASP A 115 11.24 7.34 -8.39
C ASP A 115 11.85 8.49 -9.20
N GLY A 116 11.10 9.58 -9.43
CA GLY A 116 11.58 10.75 -10.18
C GLY A 116 11.22 10.75 -11.65
N VAL A 117 10.61 9.69 -12.15
CA VAL A 117 10.15 9.57 -13.54
C VAL A 117 8.63 9.68 -13.56
N ALA A 118 8.12 10.53 -14.46
CA ALA A 118 6.69 10.75 -14.59
C ALA A 118 6.18 10.37 -15.99
N HIS A 119 4.92 9.97 -16.04
CA HIS A 119 4.15 9.76 -17.27
C HIS A 119 2.85 10.54 -17.14
N LEU A 120 2.48 11.29 -18.19
CA LEU A 120 1.28 12.13 -18.21
C LEU A 120 0.43 11.78 -19.42
N SER A 121 -0.88 11.86 -19.26
CA SER A 121 -1.85 11.74 -20.35
C SER A 121 -2.81 12.92 -20.30
N VAL A 122 -3.08 13.50 -21.44
CA VAL A 122 -4.01 14.63 -21.66
C VAL A 122 -4.97 14.23 -22.77
N THR A 123 -6.25 14.29 -22.49
CA THR A 123 -7.32 14.09 -23.48
C THR A 123 -8.10 15.38 -23.63
N SER A 124 -8.13 15.97 -24.82
CA SER A 124 -8.85 17.19 -25.15
C SER A 124 -9.82 16.96 -26.29
N ALA A 125 -11.07 17.43 -26.14
CA ALA A 125 -12.09 17.30 -27.19
C ALA A 125 -11.76 18.13 -28.43
N THR A 126 -10.98 19.19 -28.29
CA THR A 126 -10.62 20.09 -29.40
C THR A 126 -9.25 19.80 -29.98
N ASP A 127 -8.32 19.31 -29.17
CA ASP A 127 -6.90 19.26 -29.53
C ASP A 127 -6.38 17.84 -29.72
N GLY A 128 -7.12 16.82 -29.26
CA GLY A 128 -6.73 15.40 -29.37
C GLY A 128 -6.23 14.78 -28.07
N VAL A 129 -5.51 13.68 -28.19
CA VAL A 129 -4.94 12.93 -27.07
C VAL A 129 -3.42 13.04 -27.13
N PHE A 130 -2.81 13.28 -25.97
CA PHE A 130 -1.35 13.49 -25.85
C PHE A 130 -0.81 12.70 -24.66
N GLU A 131 0.36 12.12 -24.84
CA GLU A 131 1.15 11.55 -23.76
C GLU A 131 2.49 12.28 -23.60
N VAL A 132 2.95 12.42 -22.36
CA VAL A 132 4.29 12.88 -22.03
C VAL A 132 5.00 11.76 -21.32
N SER A 133 6.00 11.19 -21.96
CA SER A 133 6.75 10.05 -21.46
C SER A 133 8.26 10.24 -21.61
N THR A 134 9.05 9.39 -20.96
CA THR A 134 10.49 9.40 -21.14
C THR A 134 10.90 8.71 -22.42
N THR A 135 11.94 9.25 -23.06
CA THR A 135 12.61 8.61 -24.19
C THR A 135 13.75 7.70 -23.70
N ARG A 136 14.22 6.78 -24.54
CA ARG A 136 15.40 5.92 -24.26
C ARG A 136 16.66 6.69 -23.87
N GLY A 137 16.76 7.97 -24.26
CA GLY A 137 17.89 8.85 -23.93
C GLY A 137 17.75 9.57 -22.57
N GLY A 138 16.70 9.29 -21.78
CA GLY A 138 16.46 9.88 -20.46
C GLY A 138 15.84 11.29 -20.50
N GLY A 139 15.45 11.79 -21.68
CA GLY A 139 14.64 13.01 -21.84
C GLY A 139 13.14 12.69 -21.85
N TYR A 140 12.31 13.74 -21.92
CA TYR A 140 10.87 13.60 -22.13
C TYR A 140 10.47 13.99 -23.53
N GLU A 141 9.40 13.38 -24.02
CA GLU A 141 8.77 13.67 -25.29
C GLU A 141 7.26 13.81 -25.08
N VAL A 142 6.67 14.80 -25.74
CA VAL A 142 5.23 14.85 -25.98
C VAL A 142 4.96 14.10 -27.28
N ALA A 143 4.05 13.17 -27.26
CA ALA A 143 3.53 12.46 -28.43
C ALA A 143 2.04 12.71 -28.55
N GLU A 144 1.58 13.04 -29.76
CA GLU A 144 0.16 13.00 -30.11
C GLU A 144 -0.22 11.54 -30.35
N VAL A 145 -1.30 11.08 -29.70
CA VAL A 145 -1.82 9.72 -29.87
C VAL A 145 -2.86 9.74 -30.97
N PRO A 146 -2.58 9.14 -32.14
CA PRO A 146 -3.52 9.15 -33.25
C PRO A 146 -4.77 8.35 -32.90
N PRO A 147 -5.96 8.74 -33.39
CA PRO A 147 -7.15 7.94 -33.26
C PRO A 147 -6.94 6.60 -34.00
N ARG A 148 -7.17 5.49 -33.30
CA ARG A 148 -7.07 4.15 -33.86
C ARG A 148 -8.44 3.58 -34.11
N THR A 149 -8.59 2.83 -35.21
CA THR A 149 -9.78 2.03 -35.46
C THR A 149 -9.74 0.85 -34.49
N GLU A 150 -10.51 0.94 -33.40
CA GLU A 150 -10.67 -0.16 -32.45
C GLU A 150 -11.37 -1.34 -33.15
N SER A 151 -10.85 -2.55 -32.97
CA SER A 151 -11.52 -3.77 -33.49
C SER A 151 -12.77 -4.07 -32.66
N VAL A 152 -13.75 -4.63 -33.31
CA VAL A 152 -15.14 -4.71 -32.85
C VAL A 152 -15.39 -5.76 -31.76
N ASP A 153 -14.42 -6.61 -31.41
CA ASP A 153 -14.61 -7.68 -30.41
C ASP A 153 -13.35 -7.86 -29.57
N ASP A 154 -13.19 -7.03 -28.55
CA ASP A 154 -12.18 -7.16 -27.53
C ASP A 154 -12.70 -7.81 -26.23
N VAL A 155 -14.01 -8.09 -26.17
CA VAL A 155 -14.62 -8.83 -25.04
C VAL A 155 -14.49 -10.32 -25.26
N VAL A 156 -13.84 -11.00 -24.34
CA VAL A 156 -13.83 -12.46 -24.32
C VAL A 156 -14.82 -12.96 -23.27
N PRO A 157 -15.95 -13.59 -23.67
CA PRO A 157 -16.87 -14.18 -22.72
C PRO A 157 -16.14 -15.23 -21.86
N ALA A 158 -16.30 -15.17 -20.54
CA ALA A 158 -15.79 -16.16 -19.61
C ALA A 158 -16.59 -17.48 -19.71
N GLY A 159 -16.66 -18.07 -20.92
CA GLY A 159 -17.40 -19.28 -21.18
C GLY A 159 -16.47 -20.49 -21.23
N ARG A 160 -16.97 -21.57 -20.65
CA ARG A 160 -16.52 -22.96 -20.65
C ARG A 160 -15.26 -23.20 -21.47
N ALA A 161 -14.16 -23.63 -20.81
CA ALA A 161 -12.97 -24.09 -21.49
C ALA A 161 -13.36 -24.99 -22.69
N GLU A 162 -13.05 -24.57 -23.90
CA GLU A 162 -13.11 -25.45 -25.05
C GLU A 162 -12.12 -26.58 -24.84
N ARG A 163 -12.62 -27.73 -24.41
CA ARG A 163 -11.83 -28.96 -24.40
C ARG A 163 -11.61 -29.34 -25.88
N SER A 164 -10.53 -28.83 -26.45
CA SER A 164 -10.02 -29.36 -27.70
C SER A 164 -9.41 -30.74 -27.43
N GLY A 165 -10.12 -31.77 -27.73
CA GLY A 165 -9.63 -33.14 -27.62
C GLY A 165 -10.79 -34.12 -27.74
N ALA A 166 -11.09 -34.55 -28.97
CA ALA A 166 -11.97 -35.68 -29.22
C ALA A 166 -11.31 -36.95 -28.64
N GLY A 167 -11.76 -37.37 -27.48
CA GLY A 167 -11.54 -38.71 -26.94
C GLY A 167 -12.90 -39.36 -26.69
N PRO A 168 -13.02 -40.70 -26.78
CA PRO A 168 -14.29 -41.40 -26.89
C PRO A 168 -15.16 -41.24 -25.67
N GLN A 169 -16.45 -41.08 -25.90
CA GLN A 169 -17.53 -41.01 -24.94
C GLN A 169 -17.47 -42.21 -23.98
N ALA A 170 -17.19 -41.93 -22.70
CA ALA A 170 -17.45 -42.86 -21.63
C ALA A 170 -18.84 -42.55 -21.05
N GLU A 171 -19.67 -43.58 -21.04
CA GLU A 171 -21.04 -43.55 -20.56
C GLU A 171 -21.13 -43.03 -19.09
N SER A 172 -22.11 -42.16 -18.89
CA SER A 172 -22.53 -41.64 -17.60
C SER A 172 -22.94 -42.78 -16.66
N ARG A 173 -22.08 -43.08 -15.67
CA ARG A 173 -22.52 -43.77 -14.47
C ARG A 173 -22.73 -42.71 -13.37
N THR A 174 -24.00 -42.46 -13.08
CA THR A 174 -24.43 -41.73 -11.88
C THR A 174 -23.99 -42.50 -10.63
N ALA A 175 -22.97 -42.00 -9.97
CA ALA A 175 -22.67 -42.38 -8.59
C ALA A 175 -23.50 -41.49 -7.64
N PRO A 176 -24.10 -42.03 -6.57
CA PRO A 176 -24.82 -41.23 -5.60
C PRO A 176 -23.87 -40.30 -4.88
N ALA A 177 -24.30 -39.05 -4.70
CA ALA A 177 -23.57 -38.02 -3.95
C ALA A 177 -23.31 -38.52 -2.52
N PRO A 178 -22.11 -38.40 -1.96
CA PRO A 178 -21.88 -38.59 -0.54
C PRO A 178 -22.60 -37.49 0.24
N ALA A 179 -23.49 -37.90 1.13
CA ALA A 179 -24.06 -37.04 2.16
C ALA A 179 -22.94 -36.61 3.12
N ASP A 180 -23.02 -35.35 3.56
CA ASP A 180 -22.21 -34.75 4.63
C ASP A 180 -20.72 -34.50 4.35
N ALA A 181 -20.43 -33.67 3.37
CA ALA A 181 -19.28 -32.79 3.47
C ALA A 181 -19.66 -31.60 4.40
N PRO A 182 -18.82 -31.18 5.36
CA PRO A 182 -19.07 -29.96 6.12
C PRO A 182 -19.20 -28.82 5.11
N VAL A 183 -20.31 -28.09 5.19
CA VAL A 183 -20.44 -26.79 4.48
C VAL A 183 -19.31 -25.94 5.04
N GLU A 184 -18.26 -25.73 4.25
CA GLU A 184 -17.25 -24.73 4.59
C GLU A 184 -17.98 -23.43 4.89
N ALA A 185 -17.70 -22.87 6.08
CA ALA A 185 -18.23 -21.58 6.45
C ALA A 185 -17.89 -20.59 5.31
N PRO A 186 -18.81 -19.73 4.88
CA PRO A 186 -18.53 -18.79 3.82
C PRO A 186 -17.25 -18.04 4.14
N VAL A 187 -16.27 -18.10 3.25
CA VAL A 187 -15.03 -17.34 3.36
C VAL A 187 -15.45 -15.89 3.61
N ALA A 188 -14.93 -15.29 4.69
CA ALA A 188 -15.28 -13.92 5.03
C ALA A 188 -14.96 -13.02 3.83
N ALA A 189 -15.98 -12.31 3.33
CA ALA A 189 -15.85 -11.44 2.18
C ALA A 189 -14.75 -10.40 2.42
N ASP A 190 -13.93 -10.16 1.40
CA ASP A 190 -12.87 -9.15 1.40
C ASP A 190 -13.43 -7.72 1.30
N ALA A 191 -12.56 -6.71 1.30
CA ALA A 191 -12.99 -5.31 1.23
C ALA A 191 -13.78 -5.04 -0.05
N ALA A 192 -15.09 -4.85 0.08
CA ALA A 192 -16.02 -4.63 -1.04
C ALA A 192 -15.68 -3.39 -1.92
N SER A 193 -14.69 -2.59 -1.53
CA SER A 193 -14.31 -1.33 -2.18
C SER A 193 -12.87 -1.31 -2.70
N VAL A 194 -12.10 -2.39 -2.57
CA VAL A 194 -10.70 -2.44 -3.04
C VAL A 194 -10.47 -3.73 -3.81
N ILE A 195 -10.02 -3.60 -5.04
CA ILE A 195 -9.66 -4.70 -5.94
C ILE A 195 -8.14 -4.72 -6.08
N ASP A 196 -7.52 -5.82 -5.76
CA ASP A 196 -6.08 -6.02 -5.88
C ASP A 196 -5.73 -6.47 -7.30
N LEU A 197 -4.85 -5.73 -7.95
CA LEU A 197 -4.39 -5.96 -9.31
C LEU A 197 -2.91 -6.28 -9.35
N ALA A 198 -2.53 -7.34 -10.06
CA ALA A 198 -1.15 -7.59 -10.46
C ALA A 198 -0.94 -7.27 -11.94
N ILE A 199 0.24 -6.78 -12.29
CA ILE A 199 0.63 -6.55 -13.69
C ILE A 199 1.81 -7.45 -14.04
N VAL A 200 1.67 -8.24 -15.09
CA VAL A 200 2.78 -8.94 -15.72
C VAL A 200 3.10 -8.28 -17.06
N TYR A 201 4.36 -8.32 -17.48
CA TYR A 201 4.79 -7.62 -18.68
C TYR A 201 5.90 -8.37 -19.42
N THR A 202 5.92 -8.25 -20.75
CA THR A 202 6.95 -8.86 -21.60
C THR A 202 8.26 -8.10 -21.54
N ALA A 203 9.39 -8.77 -21.77
CA ALA A 203 10.73 -8.17 -21.74
C ALA A 203 10.93 -7.05 -22.78
N SER A 204 10.11 -7.03 -23.82
CA SER A 204 10.11 -5.96 -24.84
C SER A 204 9.70 -4.61 -24.26
N LEU A 205 8.83 -4.57 -23.25
CA LEU A 205 8.34 -3.31 -22.66
C LEU A 205 9.44 -2.49 -21.98
N PRO A 206 10.18 -2.97 -20.96
CA PRO A 206 11.27 -2.19 -20.40
C PRO A 206 12.40 -1.92 -21.40
N SER A 207 12.57 -2.79 -22.41
CA SER A 207 13.53 -2.58 -23.50
C SER A 207 13.11 -1.43 -24.42
N SER A 208 11.81 -1.15 -24.57
CA SER A 208 11.30 -0.06 -25.41
C SER A 208 11.32 1.28 -24.69
N VAL A 209 10.88 1.36 -23.43
CA VAL A 209 10.65 2.62 -22.71
C VAL A 209 11.59 2.85 -21.51
N GLY A 210 12.26 1.81 -21.00
CA GLY A 210 13.03 1.83 -19.77
C GLY A 210 12.20 1.44 -18.54
N GLU A 211 12.84 0.88 -17.50
CA GLU A 211 12.14 0.35 -16.31
C GLU A 211 11.36 1.42 -15.54
N ASP A 212 11.94 2.60 -15.34
CA ASP A 212 11.30 3.66 -14.55
C ASP A 212 10.10 4.25 -15.27
N ALA A 213 10.21 4.43 -16.60
CA ALA A 213 9.10 4.87 -17.44
C ALA A 213 7.95 3.85 -17.45
N MET A 214 8.28 2.59 -17.57
CA MET A 214 7.31 1.50 -17.50
C MET A 214 6.57 1.49 -16.15
N ARG A 215 7.28 1.63 -15.03
CA ARG A 215 6.66 1.72 -13.69
C ARG A 215 5.75 2.93 -13.55
N ALA A 216 6.17 4.09 -14.09
CA ALA A 216 5.33 5.29 -14.11
C ALA A 216 4.08 5.09 -14.99
N GLN A 217 4.18 4.37 -16.09
CA GLN A 217 3.05 4.04 -16.97
C GLN A 217 2.05 3.08 -16.27
N PHE A 218 2.52 2.06 -15.55
CA PHE A 218 1.64 1.21 -14.74
C PHE A 218 0.87 2.02 -13.69
N ALA A 219 1.57 2.90 -12.98
CA ALA A 219 0.95 3.78 -11.98
C ALA A 219 -0.08 4.73 -12.62
N LEU A 220 0.20 5.25 -13.82
CA LEU A 220 -0.73 6.08 -14.59
C LEU A 220 -1.98 5.28 -14.98
N GLY A 221 -1.82 4.07 -15.51
CA GLY A 221 -2.94 3.22 -15.89
C GLY A 221 -3.88 2.93 -14.70
N VAL A 222 -3.32 2.58 -13.55
CA VAL A 222 -4.12 2.36 -12.32
C VAL A 222 -4.79 3.66 -11.85
N ALA A 223 -4.10 4.81 -11.96
CA ALA A 223 -4.70 6.10 -11.62
C ALA A 223 -5.86 6.46 -12.54
N GLN A 224 -5.77 6.17 -13.84
CA GLN A 224 -6.84 6.38 -14.81
C GLN A 224 -8.07 5.50 -14.54
N VAL A 225 -7.86 4.21 -14.18
CA VAL A 225 -8.97 3.34 -13.74
C VAL A 225 -9.66 3.96 -12.53
N ASN A 226 -8.91 4.33 -11.50
CA ASN A 226 -9.47 4.91 -10.28
C ASN A 226 -10.14 6.26 -10.52
N GLN A 227 -9.60 7.10 -11.41
CA GLN A 227 -10.22 8.34 -11.83
C GLN A 227 -11.57 8.07 -12.51
N ALA A 228 -11.61 7.12 -13.44
CA ALA A 228 -12.84 6.76 -14.14
C ALA A 228 -13.91 6.21 -13.19
N LEU A 229 -13.53 5.35 -12.25
CA LEU A 229 -14.44 4.84 -11.21
C LEU A 229 -15.00 5.99 -10.36
N ALA A 230 -14.15 6.82 -9.79
CA ALA A 230 -14.54 7.94 -8.93
C ALA A 230 -15.39 8.98 -9.67
N ALA A 231 -15.00 9.39 -10.88
CA ALA A 231 -15.74 10.33 -11.71
C ALA A 231 -17.13 9.81 -12.12
N SER A 232 -17.31 8.49 -12.10
CA SER A 232 -18.60 7.84 -12.41
C SER A 232 -19.45 7.57 -11.16
N GLY A 233 -19.01 8.04 -9.98
CA GLY A 233 -19.72 7.82 -8.71
C GLY A 233 -19.61 6.38 -8.17
N ILE A 234 -18.61 5.62 -8.59
CA ILE A 234 -18.37 4.24 -8.17
C ILE A 234 -17.41 4.27 -6.97
N GLY A 235 -17.78 3.68 -5.85
CA GLY A 235 -17.01 3.69 -4.61
C GLY A 235 -15.86 2.66 -4.54
N THR A 236 -15.60 1.95 -5.64
CA THR A 236 -14.54 0.93 -5.73
C THR A 236 -13.22 1.56 -6.16
N GLN A 237 -12.11 0.98 -5.69
CA GLN A 237 -10.75 1.35 -6.08
C GLN A 237 -9.96 0.12 -6.51
N VAL A 238 -9.06 0.30 -7.47
CA VAL A 238 -8.08 -0.69 -7.88
C VAL A 238 -6.73 -0.35 -7.26
N ARG A 239 -6.04 -1.34 -6.70
CA ARG A 239 -4.72 -1.20 -6.07
C ARG A 239 -3.72 -2.12 -6.74
N LEU A 240 -2.60 -1.57 -7.23
CA LEU A 240 -1.50 -2.38 -7.75
C LEU A 240 -0.76 -3.05 -6.58
N VAL A 241 -0.74 -4.39 -6.56
CA VAL A 241 -0.12 -5.19 -5.48
C VAL A 241 1.15 -5.91 -5.90
N GLY A 242 1.42 -6.02 -7.19
CA GLY A 242 2.65 -6.63 -7.68
C GLY A 242 2.87 -6.43 -9.16
N THR A 243 4.13 -6.48 -9.57
CA THR A 243 4.52 -6.48 -10.98
C THR A 243 5.59 -7.54 -11.23
N ARG A 244 5.55 -8.19 -12.41
CA ARG A 244 6.55 -9.22 -12.78
C ARG A 244 6.78 -9.25 -14.27
N GLN A 245 8.05 -9.30 -14.68
CA GLN A 245 8.41 -9.63 -16.04
C GLN A 245 8.17 -11.12 -16.29
N VAL A 246 7.54 -11.45 -17.41
CA VAL A 246 7.34 -12.83 -17.87
C VAL A 246 8.45 -13.25 -18.82
N ALA A 247 8.73 -14.55 -18.87
CA ALA A 247 9.76 -15.10 -19.77
C ALA A 247 9.29 -15.15 -21.22
N ALA A 248 8.00 -15.35 -21.46
CA ALA A 248 7.42 -15.37 -22.80
C ALA A 248 7.48 -13.98 -23.45
N PRO A 249 7.96 -13.87 -24.70
CA PRO A 249 8.11 -12.57 -25.38
C PRO A 249 6.80 -11.95 -25.87
N GLY A 250 5.71 -12.70 -25.86
CA GLY A 250 4.47 -12.42 -26.59
C GLY A 250 4.52 -12.98 -28.02
N SER A 251 3.38 -13.39 -28.52
CA SER A 251 3.27 -14.02 -29.86
C SER A 251 3.13 -12.99 -30.98
N GLY A 252 2.81 -11.75 -30.65
CA GLY A 252 2.38 -10.72 -31.63
C GLY A 252 0.88 -10.78 -31.97
N ASP A 253 0.16 -11.77 -31.43
CA ASP A 253 -1.28 -11.89 -31.48
C ASP A 253 -1.87 -11.82 -30.07
N ILE A 254 -2.49 -10.71 -29.74
CA ILE A 254 -3.04 -10.46 -28.40
C ILE A 254 -4.11 -11.50 -28.01
N PHE A 255 -4.85 -12.08 -28.96
CA PHE A 255 -5.83 -13.12 -28.68
C PHE A 255 -5.16 -14.43 -28.27
N ALA A 256 -4.06 -14.79 -28.92
CA ALA A 256 -3.26 -15.97 -28.55
C ALA A 256 -2.61 -15.74 -27.17
N ASP A 257 -2.00 -14.58 -26.96
CA ASP A 257 -1.35 -14.22 -25.70
C ASP A 257 -2.36 -14.18 -24.55
N TYR A 258 -3.53 -13.59 -24.74
CA TYR A 258 -4.59 -13.57 -23.73
C TYR A 258 -5.13 -14.98 -23.42
N ARG A 259 -5.22 -15.88 -24.42
CA ARG A 259 -5.61 -17.27 -24.19
C ARG A 259 -4.59 -17.98 -23.31
N SER A 260 -3.31 -17.87 -23.63
CA SER A 260 -2.23 -18.45 -22.83
C SER A 260 -2.16 -17.86 -21.42
N LEU A 261 -2.36 -16.54 -21.26
CA LEU A 261 -2.41 -15.89 -19.95
C LEU A 261 -3.43 -16.54 -19.01
N ARG A 262 -4.55 -17.01 -19.53
CA ARG A 262 -5.63 -17.66 -18.76
C ARG A 262 -5.47 -19.16 -18.60
N THR A 263 -4.49 -19.77 -19.25
CA THR A 263 -4.30 -21.24 -19.31
C THR A 263 -3.11 -21.63 -18.45
N PRO A 264 -3.32 -22.03 -17.19
CA PRO A 264 -2.21 -22.41 -16.31
C PRO A 264 -1.52 -23.68 -16.83
N GLY A 265 -0.18 -23.70 -16.82
CA GLY A 265 0.63 -24.87 -17.15
C GLY A 265 0.83 -25.12 -18.64
N ASP A 266 0.54 -24.14 -19.52
CA ASP A 266 0.81 -24.24 -20.97
C ASP A 266 2.26 -23.85 -21.33
N GLY A 267 3.02 -23.34 -20.36
CA GLY A 267 4.41 -22.91 -20.51
C GLY A 267 4.59 -21.47 -20.99
N ALA A 268 3.49 -20.74 -21.20
CA ALA A 268 3.51 -19.33 -21.56
C ALA A 268 2.74 -18.52 -20.50
N PHE A 269 3.36 -17.47 -19.98
CA PHE A 269 2.79 -16.58 -18.95
C PHE A 269 2.38 -17.25 -17.62
N ASP A 270 2.88 -18.45 -17.30
CA ASP A 270 2.60 -19.15 -16.03
C ASP A 270 3.02 -18.32 -14.81
N GLU A 271 3.99 -17.41 -14.97
CA GLU A 271 4.40 -16.45 -13.94
C GLU A 271 3.27 -15.50 -13.53
N ALA A 272 2.27 -15.30 -14.38
CA ALA A 272 1.09 -14.49 -14.08
C ALA A 272 0.23 -15.16 -12.99
N GLN A 273 -0.01 -16.47 -13.13
CA GLN A 273 -0.72 -17.25 -12.12
C GLN A 273 0.08 -17.30 -10.81
N ALA A 274 1.41 -17.53 -10.89
CA ALA A 274 2.26 -17.52 -9.72
C ALA A 274 2.26 -16.16 -8.99
N LEU A 275 2.31 -15.05 -9.73
CA LEU A 275 2.23 -13.71 -9.13
C LEU A 275 0.86 -13.46 -8.50
N ARG A 276 -0.22 -13.90 -9.14
CA ARG A 276 -1.58 -13.78 -8.62
C ARG A 276 -1.72 -14.45 -7.25
N GLU A 277 -1.24 -15.68 -7.12
CA GLU A 277 -1.28 -16.41 -5.86
C GLU A 277 -0.36 -15.80 -4.79
N GLU A 278 0.85 -15.35 -5.17
CA GLU A 278 1.82 -14.73 -4.26
C GLU A 278 1.32 -13.39 -3.69
N THR A 279 0.65 -12.60 -4.53
CA THR A 279 0.18 -11.26 -4.15
C THR A 279 -1.28 -11.22 -3.72
N HIS A 280 -1.98 -12.34 -3.83
CA HIS A 280 -3.43 -12.44 -3.63
C HIS A 280 -4.21 -11.44 -4.50
N ALA A 281 -3.77 -11.25 -5.76
CA ALA A 281 -4.41 -10.32 -6.67
C ALA A 281 -5.76 -10.87 -7.17
N ASP A 282 -6.78 -10.05 -7.13
CA ASP A 282 -8.09 -10.37 -7.70
C ASP A 282 -8.02 -10.41 -9.22
N LEU A 283 -7.33 -9.43 -9.81
CA LEU A 283 -7.16 -9.27 -11.25
C LEU A 283 -5.69 -9.34 -11.66
N VAL A 284 -5.44 -9.80 -12.89
CA VAL A 284 -4.12 -9.81 -13.50
C VAL A 284 -4.19 -9.19 -14.90
N SER A 285 -3.27 -8.27 -15.20
CA SER A 285 -3.13 -7.66 -16.52
C SER A 285 -1.79 -7.99 -17.14
N LEU A 286 -1.80 -8.46 -18.39
CA LEU A 286 -0.61 -8.63 -19.23
C LEU A 286 -0.39 -7.36 -20.06
N TRP A 287 0.78 -6.74 -19.92
CA TRP A 287 1.20 -5.59 -20.70
C TRP A 287 2.25 -6.01 -21.73
N LEU A 288 1.86 -5.94 -23.00
CA LEU A 288 2.70 -6.29 -24.14
C LEU A 288 3.51 -5.09 -24.60
N GLY A 289 4.83 -5.23 -24.70
CA GLY A 289 5.70 -4.20 -25.25
C GLY A 289 5.84 -4.32 -26.77
N GLY A 290 6.15 -3.19 -27.40
CA GLY A 290 6.25 -3.04 -28.85
C GLY A 290 5.01 -2.37 -29.44
N PRO A 291 5.09 -1.95 -30.70
CA PRO A 291 3.98 -1.26 -31.35
C PRO A 291 2.77 -2.19 -31.46
N ALA A 292 1.62 -1.70 -31.03
CA ALA A 292 0.36 -2.40 -31.28
C ALA A 292 0.16 -2.55 -32.80
N PRO A 293 -0.36 -3.70 -33.27
CA PRO A 293 -0.69 -3.89 -34.68
C PRO A 293 -1.61 -2.77 -35.19
N SER A 294 -1.39 -2.31 -36.40
CA SER A 294 -2.20 -1.23 -37.01
C SER A 294 -3.67 -1.65 -37.23
N THR A 295 -3.90 -2.95 -37.28
CA THR A 295 -5.23 -3.57 -37.35
C THR A 295 -5.30 -4.62 -36.24
N GLY A 296 -6.28 -4.49 -35.36
CA GLY A 296 -6.45 -5.44 -34.25
C GLY A 296 -6.86 -4.76 -32.97
N ALA A 297 -7.08 -5.58 -31.93
CA ALA A 297 -7.46 -5.10 -30.61
C ALA A 297 -6.27 -4.42 -29.90
N CYS A 298 -6.51 -3.28 -29.31
CA CYS A 298 -5.58 -2.61 -28.39
C CYS A 298 -5.52 -3.31 -27.03
N GLY A 299 -6.57 -3.99 -26.65
CA GLY A 299 -6.70 -4.75 -25.41
C GLY A 299 -7.71 -5.88 -25.53
N LEU A 300 -7.75 -6.73 -24.53
CA LEU A 300 -8.73 -7.79 -24.33
C LEU A 300 -9.02 -7.89 -22.84
N GLY A 301 -10.31 -7.98 -22.48
CA GLY A 301 -10.75 -8.20 -21.11
C GLY A 301 -11.73 -9.36 -20.98
N GLY A 302 -11.56 -10.15 -19.92
CA GLY A 302 -12.54 -11.16 -19.55
C GLY A 302 -13.80 -10.50 -19.02
N LEU A 303 -14.96 -10.82 -19.59
CA LEU A 303 -16.22 -10.30 -19.10
C LEU A 303 -16.54 -10.94 -17.75
N GLY A 304 -16.46 -10.16 -16.67
CA GLY A 304 -16.92 -10.54 -15.35
C GLY A 304 -18.45 -10.58 -15.33
N GLY A 305 -19.04 -11.53 -14.63
CA GLY A 305 -20.49 -11.64 -14.51
C GLY A 305 -20.91 -12.34 -13.23
N LEU A 306 -22.05 -11.93 -12.67
CA LEU A 306 -22.69 -12.59 -11.53
C LEU A 306 -23.37 -13.91 -11.90
N GLN A 307 -23.28 -14.33 -13.16
CA GLN A 307 -23.89 -15.55 -13.64
C GLN A 307 -23.04 -16.76 -13.28
N PRO A 308 -23.63 -17.87 -12.77
CA PRO A 308 -22.90 -19.07 -12.37
C PRO A 308 -22.10 -19.76 -13.47
N GLN A 309 -22.37 -19.42 -14.75
CA GLN A 309 -21.63 -19.95 -15.88
C GLN A 309 -20.28 -19.29 -16.12
N TYR A 310 -20.02 -18.13 -15.52
CA TYR A 310 -18.73 -17.44 -15.63
C TYR A 310 -17.78 -17.92 -14.55
N ASP A 311 -16.65 -18.44 -14.98
CA ASP A 311 -15.57 -18.83 -14.07
C ASP A 311 -14.79 -17.59 -13.64
N PRO A 312 -14.79 -17.24 -12.33
CA PRO A 312 -13.99 -16.12 -11.83
C PRO A 312 -12.52 -16.23 -12.17
N GLU A 313 -12.00 -17.46 -12.31
CA GLU A 313 -10.61 -17.73 -12.67
C GLU A 313 -10.28 -17.34 -14.11
N ILE A 314 -11.30 -17.25 -14.97
CA ILE A 314 -11.15 -16.84 -16.37
C ILE A 314 -11.43 -15.36 -16.56
N ALA A 315 -12.41 -14.83 -15.83
CA ALA A 315 -12.84 -13.42 -15.92
C ALA A 315 -11.85 -12.42 -15.32
N ALA A 316 -10.85 -12.90 -14.58
CA ALA A 316 -9.92 -12.06 -13.82
C ALA A 316 -8.74 -11.49 -14.64
N PHE A 317 -8.70 -11.69 -15.94
CA PHE A 317 -7.54 -11.37 -16.75
C PHE A 317 -7.82 -10.30 -17.79
N THR A 318 -6.80 -9.47 -18.05
CA THR A 318 -6.76 -8.55 -19.21
C THR A 318 -5.40 -8.65 -19.90
N ALA A 319 -5.36 -8.27 -21.19
CA ALA A 319 -4.13 -8.04 -21.91
C ALA A 319 -4.23 -6.71 -22.65
N VAL A 320 -3.15 -5.91 -22.66
CA VAL A 320 -3.11 -4.62 -23.36
C VAL A 320 -1.76 -4.41 -24.02
N TRP A 321 -1.76 -3.73 -25.18
CA TRP A 321 -0.56 -3.15 -25.74
C TRP A 321 -0.19 -1.89 -24.96
N ALA A 322 1.04 -1.84 -24.43
CA ALA A 322 1.49 -0.75 -23.60
C ALA A 322 1.67 0.55 -24.40
N ASP A 323 2.27 0.42 -25.61
CA ASP A 323 2.55 1.58 -26.44
C ASP A 323 1.27 2.17 -27.02
N GLN A 324 0.97 3.43 -26.71
CA GLN A 324 -0.17 4.24 -27.20
C GLN A 324 -1.58 3.73 -26.84
N CYS A 325 -1.77 2.45 -26.47
CA CYS A 325 -3.07 1.89 -26.15
C CYS A 325 -3.41 2.01 -24.66
N ALA A 326 -2.56 1.47 -23.78
CA ALA A 326 -2.93 1.25 -22.38
C ALA A 326 -3.38 2.54 -21.68
N THR A 327 -2.58 3.59 -21.77
CA THR A 327 -2.80 4.88 -21.08
C THR A 327 -3.24 6.00 -22.01
N GLY A 328 -2.77 6.04 -23.25
CA GLY A 328 -3.13 7.07 -24.23
C GLY A 328 -4.60 7.05 -24.62
N THR A 329 -5.14 5.85 -24.88
CA THR A 329 -6.55 5.69 -25.28
C THR A 329 -7.45 5.17 -24.17
N LEU A 330 -6.99 5.10 -22.92
CA LEU A 330 -7.72 4.52 -21.77
C LEU A 330 -8.09 3.04 -21.98
N THR A 331 -7.36 2.30 -22.81
CA THR A 331 -7.69 0.90 -23.08
C THR A 331 -7.55 0.05 -21.83
N PHE A 332 -6.54 0.30 -20.99
CA PHE A 332 -6.42 -0.46 -19.73
C PHE A 332 -7.65 -0.25 -18.82
N ALA A 333 -8.17 0.97 -18.73
CA ALA A 333 -9.40 1.22 -17.97
C ALA A 333 -10.62 0.56 -18.62
N HIS A 334 -10.64 0.45 -19.96
CA HIS A 334 -11.67 -0.25 -20.71
C HIS A 334 -11.66 -1.76 -20.39
N GLU A 335 -10.51 -2.42 -20.46
CA GLU A 335 -10.39 -3.86 -20.20
C GLU A 335 -10.72 -4.22 -18.74
N VAL A 336 -10.26 -3.41 -17.78
CA VAL A 336 -10.67 -3.56 -16.36
C VAL A 336 -12.18 -3.35 -16.21
N GLY A 337 -12.79 -2.46 -17.01
CA GLY A 337 -14.24 -2.30 -17.07
C GLY A 337 -14.96 -3.61 -17.42
N HIS A 338 -14.44 -4.38 -18.38
CA HIS A 338 -14.99 -5.70 -18.72
C HIS A 338 -14.90 -6.70 -17.56
N ASN A 339 -13.77 -6.75 -16.86
CA ASN A 339 -13.66 -7.59 -15.64
C ASN A 339 -14.72 -7.22 -14.59
N LEU A 340 -15.23 -5.98 -14.63
CA LEU A 340 -16.26 -5.47 -13.75
C LEU A 340 -17.67 -5.47 -14.39
N SER A 341 -17.91 -6.27 -15.43
CA SER A 341 -19.19 -6.43 -16.14
C SER A 341 -19.64 -5.24 -17.00
N ALA A 342 -18.80 -4.24 -17.23
CA ALA A 342 -19.12 -3.17 -18.16
C ALA A 342 -19.04 -3.66 -19.60
N GLN A 343 -19.92 -3.18 -20.46
CA GLN A 343 -20.01 -3.58 -21.86
C GLN A 343 -20.03 -2.36 -22.80
N HIS A 344 -19.76 -2.63 -24.06
CA HIS A 344 -19.71 -1.61 -25.12
C HIS A 344 -21.05 -0.88 -25.31
N ASP A 345 -21.04 0.19 -26.06
CA ASP A 345 -22.23 0.90 -26.47
C ASP A 345 -23.06 0.08 -27.50
N GLU A 346 -24.31 0.48 -27.73
CA GLU A 346 -25.24 -0.22 -28.62
C GLU A 346 -24.76 -0.27 -30.07
N GLY A 347 -23.93 0.67 -30.50
CA GLY A 347 -23.33 0.69 -31.85
C GLY A 347 -22.25 -0.36 -32.06
N ALA A 348 -21.70 -0.93 -30.98
CA ALA A 348 -20.81 -2.07 -31.05
C ALA A 348 -21.61 -3.34 -31.32
N SER A 349 -21.07 -4.22 -32.18
CA SER A 349 -21.77 -5.33 -32.80
C SER A 349 -22.25 -6.45 -31.87
N SER A 350 -21.83 -6.47 -30.59
CA SER A 350 -22.16 -7.57 -29.67
C SER A 350 -23.31 -7.22 -28.73
N PRO A 351 -24.42 -8.02 -28.73
CA PRO A 351 -25.46 -7.90 -27.71
C PRO A 351 -24.88 -8.22 -26.31
N PRO A 352 -25.48 -7.73 -25.22
CA PRO A 352 -25.04 -8.06 -23.85
C PRO A 352 -25.04 -9.57 -23.66
N SER A 353 -23.88 -10.13 -23.31
CA SER A 353 -23.72 -11.57 -23.15
C SER A 353 -24.17 -12.08 -21.79
N ASP A 354 -24.37 -11.17 -20.79
CA ASP A 354 -24.64 -11.49 -19.38
C ASP A 354 -26.07 -11.15 -18.91
N GLY A 355 -26.95 -10.71 -19.80
CA GLY A 355 -28.33 -10.38 -19.49
C GLY A 355 -28.54 -9.02 -18.84
N LYS A 356 -27.48 -8.22 -18.63
CA LYS A 356 -27.60 -6.85 -18.11
C LYS A 356 -27.73 -5.84 -19.24
N ALA A 357 -28.94 -5.70 -19.77
CA ALA A 357 -29.22 -4.83 -20.93
C ALA A 357 -28.78 -3.37 -20.75
N TYR A 358 -28.72 -2.88 -19.49
CA TYR A 358 -28.29 -1.55 -19.13
C TYR A 358 -26.76 -1.38 -19.03
N ALA A 359 -25.98 -2.45 -18.97
CA ALA A 359 -24.52 -2.40 -18.85
C ALA A 359 -23.85 -1.97 -20.16
N ARG A 360 -24.16 -0.76 -20.63
CA ARG A 360 -23.75 -0.22 -21.93
C ARG A 360 -22.95 1.07 -21.78
N GLY A 361 -21.93 1.22 -22.63
CA GLY A 361 -21.25 2.49 -22.84
C GLY A 361 -22.20 3.57 -23.38
N TYR A 362 -21.80 4.83 -23.27
CA TYR A 362 -22.60 5.97 -23.69
C TYR A 362 -21.81 6.88 -24.64
N VAL A 363 -22.47 7.34 -25.68
CA VAL A 363 -21.95 8.29 -26.67
C VAL A 363 -22.83 9.53 -26.67
N ASP A 364 -22.22 10.71 -26.50
CA ASP A 364 -22.84 12.01 -26.70
C ASP A 364 -22.20 12.69 -27.92
N ALA A 365 -22.70 12.38 -29.09
CA ALA A 365 -22.19 12.95 -30.33
C ALA A 365 -22.36 14.49 -30.38
N ALA A 366 -23.45 15.02 -29.82
CA ALA A 366 -23.66 16.47 -29.73
C ALA A 366 -22.71 17.15 -28.72
N GLY A 367 -22.24 16.41 -27.72
CA GLY A 367 -21.25 16.84 -26.74
C GLY A 367 -19.81 16.54 -27.17
N GLY A 368 -19.58 15.79 -28.25
CA GLY A 368 -18.23 15.45 -28.73
C GLY A 368 -17.48 14.45 -27.85
N PHE A 369 -18.17 13.65 -27.02
CA PHE A 369 -17.49 12.70 -26.15
C PHE A 369 -18.17 11.31 -26.13
N ARG A 370 -17.37 10.32 -25.75
CA ARG A 370 -17.80 8.94 -25.48
C ARG A 370 -17.20 8.46 -24.15
N THR A 371 -17.94 7.64 -23.42
CA THR A 371 -17.45 7.06 -22.15
C THR A 371 -16.42 5.95 -22.39
N VAL A 372 -15.74 5.49 -21.33
CA VAL A 372 -14.64 4.52 -21.42
C VAL A 372 -15.00 3.29 -22.25
N MET A 373 -16.20 2.75 -22.10
CA MET A 373 -16.64 1.53 -22.79
C MET A 373 -17.23 1.75 -24.18
N ALA A 374 -17.33 2.99 -24.66
CA ALA A 374 -17.91 3.25 -25.98
C ALA A 374 -16.85 3.32 -27.08
N TYR A 375 -17.17 2.78 -28.25
CA TYR A 375 -16.27 2.71 -29.40
C TYR A 375 -16.23 3.97 -30.25
N LEU A 376 -15.09 4.18 -30.91
CA LEU A 376 -14.88 5.25 -31.87
C LEU A 376 -15.78 5.12 -33.10
N THR A 377 -16.10 3.88 -33.51
CA THR A 377 -16.94 3.59 -34.66
C THR A 377 -18.35 4.19 -34.58
N THR A 378 -18.86 4.37 -33.35
CA THR A 378 -20.17 4.99 -33.10
C THR A 378 -20.13 6.51 -33.21
N CYS A 379 -18.98 7.15 -32.89
CA CYS A 379 -18.73 8.57 -33.02
C CYS A 379 -17.24 8.82 -33.31
N PRO A 380 -16.84 8.90 -34.58
CA PRO A 380 -15.42 9.06 -34.95
C PRO A 380 -14.75 10.31 -34.41
N ASP A 381 -15.53 11.39 -34.25
CA ASP A 381 -15.03 12.69 -33.75
C ASP A 381 -15.15 12.84 -32.22
N CYS A 382 -15.67 11.81 -31.52
CA CYS A 382 -15.82 11.85 -30.07
C CYS A 382 -14.53 11.45 -29.36
N VAL A 383 -14.07 12.25 -28.41
CA VAL A 383 -12.98 11.86 -27.50
C VAL A 383 -13.50 10.88 -26.43
N ARG A 384 -12.69 9.89 -26.08
CA ARG A 384 -12.96 9.02 -24.93
C ARG A 384 -12.63 9.75 -23.65
N VAL A 385 -13.60 9.87 -22.73
CA VAL A 385 -13.42 10.54 -21.45
C VAL A 385 -13.37 9.50 -20.32
N GLY A 386 -12.62 9.79 -19.25
CA GLY A 386 -12.44 8.91 -18.10
C GLY A 386 -13.70 8.78 -17.23
N HIS A 387 -14.81 8.35 -17.83
CA HIS A 387 -16.09 8.08 -17.18
C HIS A 387 -16.67 6.77 -17.69
N TYR A 388 -17.17 5.91 -16.82
CA TYR A 388 -18.14 4.89 -17.15
C TYR A 388 -19.52 5.54 -17.23
N SER A 389 -20.38 5.03 -18.10
CA SER A 389 -21.71 5.63 -18.30
C SER A 389 -22.53 5.63 -17.01
N ASN A 390 -23.08 6.81 -16.66
CA ASN A 390 -23.94 7.02 -15.49
C ASN A 390 -24.86 8.24 -15.69
N PRO A 391 -26.20 8.09 -15.70
CA PRO A 391 -27.12 9.21 -15.81
C PRO A 391 -27.10 10.14 -14.60
N GLY A 392 -26.58 9.68 -13.45
CA GLY A 392 -26.47 10.45 -12.20
C GLY A 392 -25.26 11.36 -12.14
N VAL A 393 -24.33 11.31 -13.10
CA VAL A 393 -23.13 12.15 -13.16
C VAL A 393 -23.05 12.90 -14.48
N SER A 394 -22.39 14.05 -14.48
CA SER A 394 -22.21 14.88 -15.65
C SER A 394 -20.75 15.17 -15.92
N PHE A 395 -20.38 15.17 -17.19
CA PHE A 395 -19.11 15.67 -17.68
C PHE A 395 -19.35 16.98 -18.42
N ASN A 396 -18.74 18.07 -17.97
CA ASN A 396 -18.96 19.42 -18.50
C ASN A 396 -20.43 19.83 -18.66
N GLY A 397 -21.24 19.51 -17.64
CA GLY A 397 -22.67 19.87 -17.60
C GLY A 397 -23.58 18.98 -18.46
N ARG A 398 -23.05 17.93 -19.11
CA ARG A 398 -23.80 16.95 -19.90
C ARG A 398 -23.78 15.59 -19.21
N VAL A 399 -24.92 14.91 -19.16
CA VAL A 399 -25.01 13.59 -18.53
C VAL A 399 -24.12 12.57 -19.25
N THR A 400 -23.54 11.64 -18.49
CA THR A 400 -22.65 10.61 -19.05
C THR A 400 -23.34 9.27 -19.31
N GLY A 401 -24.67 9.24 -19.25
CA GLY A 401 -25.43 8.00 -19.48
C GLY A 401 -26.94 8.23 -19.48
N THR A 402 -27.66 7.14 -19.67
CA THR A 402 -29.11 7.02 -19.58
C THR A 402 -29.47 5.80 -18.72
N PRO A 403 -30.75 5.59 -18.37
CA PRO A 403 -31.15 4.34 -17.70
C PRO A 403 -30.83 3.07 -18.50
N ALA A 404 -30.68 3.16 -19.84
CA ALA A 404 -30.31 2.05 -20.70
C ALA A 404 -28.79 1.95 -20.96
N THR A 405 -28.01 2.96 -20.58
CA THR A 405 -26.56 3.03 -20.71
C THR A 405 -25.95 3.38 -19.37
N LEU A 406 -25.74 2.35 -18.50
CA LEU A 406 -25.44 2.51 -17.08
C LEU A 406 -24.38 1.49 -16.61
N ASN A 407 -23.18 1.56 -17.20
CA ASN A 407 -22.05 0.72 -16.79
C ASN A 407 -21.68 0.90 -15.32
N ALA A 408 -21.86 2.11 -14.77
CA ALA A 408 -21.55 2.38 -13.37
C ALA A 408 -22.33 1.50 -12.41
N LEU A 409 -23.60 1.18 -12.71
CA LEU A 409 -24.38 0.24 -11.90
C LEU A 409 -23.86 -1.18 -12.03
N ALA A 410 -23.56 -1.63 -13.26
CA ALA A 410 -23.05 -2.97 -13.49
C ALA A 410 -21.71 -3.19 -12.75
N ILE A 411 -20.80 -2.21 -12.81
CA ILE A 411 -19.53 -2.22 -12.09
C ILE A 411 -19.78 -2.25 -10.58
N SER A 412 -20.67 -1.40 -10.06
CA SER A 412 -20.95 -1.34 -8.61
C SER A 412 -21.52 -2.64 -8.05
N GLU A 413 -22.31 -3.35 -8.85
CA GLU A 413 -22.87 -4.66 -8.50
C GLU A 413 -21.82 -5.77 -8.55
N GLN A 414 -20.86 -5.69 -9.49
CA GLN A 414 -19.86 -6.72 -9.70
C GLN A 414 -18.61 -6.54 -8.83
N ALA A 415 -18.22 -5.31 -8.54
CA ALA A 415 -16.98 -5.00 -7.82
C ALA A 415 -16.83 -5.75 -6.48
N PRO A 416 -17.87 -5.94 -5.65
CA PRO A 416 -17.74 -6.74 -4.43
C PRO A 416 -17.39 -8.20 -4.67
N ALA A 417 -17.85 -8.79 -5.76
CA ALA A 417 -17.49 -10.16 -6.10
C ALA A 417 -16.05 -10.26 -6.62
N VAL A 418 -15.64 -9.31 -7.46
CA VAL A 418 -14.26 -9.25 -7.98
C VAL A 418 -13.25 -9.01 -6.85
N ALA A 419 -13.53 -8.09 -5.94
CA ALA A 419 -12.69 -7.83 -4.76
C ALA A 419 -12.59 -9.02 -3.78
N ASN A 420 -13.23 -10.14 -4.09
CA ASN A 420 -13.19 -11.37 -3.33
C ASN A 420 -12.76 -12.58 -4.19
N TYR A 421 -12.21 -12.37 -5.37
CA TYR A 421 -11.60 -13.44 -6.15
C TYR A 421 -10.38 -14.04 -5.45
N ARG A 422 -9.65 -13.19 -4.68
CA ARG A 422 -8.59 -13.57 -3.76
C ARG A 422 -8.72 -12.76 -2.47
N GLN A 423 -8.38 -13.38 -1.34
CA GLN A 423 -8.42 -12.66 -0.07
C GLN A 423 -7.23 -11.71 0.03
N SER A 424 -7.47 -10.42 0.21
CA SER A 424 -6.43 -9.39 0.30
C SER A 424 -5.42 -9.64 1.43
N GLN A 425 -4.16 -9.29 1.18
CA GLN A 425 -3.07 -9.51 2.11
C GLN A 425 -2.78 -8.29 2.98
N ILE A 426 -2.50 -8.52 4.27
CA ILE A 426 -1.89 -7.51 5.14
C ILE A 426 -0.38 -7.57 5.01
N TYR A 427 0.25 -6.42 4.71
CA TYR A 427 1.70 -6.26 4.72
C TYR A 427 2.17 -5.84 6.11
N PRO A 428 2.86 -6.73 6.87
CA PRO A 428 3.21 -6.45 8.25
C PRO A 428 4.35 -5.46 8.35
N GLY A 429 4.20 -4.50 9.27
CA GLY A 429 5.32 -3.66 9.68
C GLY A 429 6.37 -4.43 10.47
N ALA A 430 7.60 -3.93 10.50
CA ALA A 430 8.66 -4.52 11.32
C ALA A 430 8.31 -4.40 12.81
N VAL A 431 8.45 -5.51 13.56
CA VAL A 431 8.13 -5.58 14.99
C VAL A 431 9.42 -5.60 15.81
N SER A 432 9.48 -4.78 16.84
CA SER A 432 10.61 -4.73 17.77
C SER A 432 10.18 -4.50 19.22
N ILE A 433 11.05 -4.85 20.16
CA ILE A 433 10.85 -4.64 21.59
C ILE A 433 11.56 -3.35 22.01
N GLY A 434 10.77 -2.35 22.38
CA GLY A 434 11.26 -1.10 22.94
C GLY A 434 11.49 -1.17 24.46
N GLY A 435 12.27 -0.23 24.99
CA GLY A 435 12.58 -0.15 26.41
C GLY A 435 13.77 -1.02 26.84
N GLU A 436 13.96 -1.14 28.15
CA GLU A 436 15.04 -1.98 28.72
C GLU A 436 14.50 -3.36 29.10
N ALA A 437 14.96 -4.42 28.45
CA ALA A 437 14.62 -5.81 28.79
C ALA A 437 15.26 -6.23 30.13
N ARG A 438 14.75 -5.68 31.24
CA ARG A 438 15.27 -5.93 32.60
C ARG A 438 14.14 -6.10 33.61
N SER A 439 14.35 -6.99 34.57
CA SER A 439 13.40 -7.19 35.67
C SER A 439 13.02 -5.87 36.36
N GLY A 440 11.72 -5.65 36.53
CA GLY A 440 11.14 -4.44 37.10
C GLY A 440 10.99 -3.27 36.12
N ARG A 441 11.33 -3.45 34.86
CA ARG A 441 11.08 -2.52 33.76
C ARG A 441 9.88 -2.99 32.93
N THR A 442 9.38 -2.11 32.11
CA THR A 442 8.33 -2.41 31.13
C THR A 442 9.00 -2.48 29.76
N ALA A 443 8.78 -3.56 29.05
CA ALA A 443 9.03 -3.69 27.62
C ALA A 443 7.81 -3.17 26.87
N THR A 444 8.00 -2.52 25.74
CA THR A 444 6.94 -1.95 24.89
C THR A 444 7.01 -2.54 23.49
N ALA A 445 5.87 -2.76 22.87
CA ALA A 445 5.78 -3.06 21.46
C ALA A 445 6.13 -1.81 20.65
N THR A 446 6.90 -1.97 19.59
CA THR A 446 7.18 -0.94 18.60
C THR A 446 7.05 -1.57 17.22
N THR A 447 6.27 -0.96 16.33
CA THR A 447 6.10 -1.42 14.95
C THR A 447 6.32 -0.26 13.99
N THR A 448 6.81 -0.55 12.78
CA THR A 448 6.63 0.35 11.64
C THR A 448 5.18 0.28 11.15
N PRO A 449 4.73 1.21 10.30
CA PRO A 449 3.39 1.15 9.73
C PRO A 449 3.10 -0.20 9.05
N TRP A 450 1.87 -0.65 9.17
CA TRP A 450 1.29 -1.80 8.49
C TRP A 450 0.39 -1.29 7.38
N ALA A 451 0.27 -2.02 6.28
CA ALA A 451 -0.62 -1.69 5.18
C ALA A 451 -1.58 -2.86 4.90
N PRO A 452 -2.88 -2.60 4.78
CA PRO A 452 -3.56 -1.33 5.10
C PRO A 452 -3.48 -0.97 6.58
N VAL A 453 -4.19 0.06 7.01
CA VAL A 453 -4.36 0.37 8.44
C VAL A 453 -5.13 -0.77 9.11
N VAL A 454 -4.51 -1.42 10.11
CA VAL A 454 -5.03 -2.62 10.76
C VAL A 454 -5.22 -2.42 12.26
N GLN A 455 -6.07 -3.25 12.86
CA GLN A 455 -6.08 -3.44 14.31
C GLN A 455 -4.93 -4.34 14.70
N LEU A 456 -4.17 -3.94 15.75
CA LEU A 456 -3.02 -4.69 16.22
C LEU A 456 -3.35 -5.46 17.49
N GLY A 457 -3.22 -6.78 17.43
CA GLY A 457 -3.20 -7.68 18.57
C GLY A 457 -1.77 -7.95 19.01
N TYR A 458 -1.53 -8.21 20.30
CA TYR A 458 -0.21 -8.47 20.85
C TYR A 458 -0.21 -9.77 21.65
N GLN A 459 0.91 -10.50 21.59
CA GLN A 459 1.18 -11.64 22.46
C GLN A 459 2.67 -11.66 22.82
N TRP A 460 2.97 -11.62 24.13
CA TRP A 460 4.32 -11.75 24.63
C TRP A 460 4.67 -13.21 24.92
N PHE A 461 5.92 -13.56 24.64
CA PHE A 461 6.44 -14.92 24.85
C PHE A 461 7.70 -14.87 25.74
N LEU A 462 7.85 -15.93 26.55
CA LEU A 462 9.07 -16.18 27.31
C LEU A 462 9.59 -17.57 26.96
N ASP A 463 10.83 -17.65 26.44
CA ASP A 463 11.45 -18.88 25.92
C ASP A 463 10.59 -19.59 24.87
N GLY A 464 9.91 -18.82 24.00
CA GLY A 464 9.03 -19.31 22.95
C GLY A 464 7.64 -19.74 23.43
N VAL A 465 7.34 -19.68 24.74
CA VAL A 465 6.03 -20.02 25.29
C VAL A 465 5.22 -18.75 25.54
N ALA A 466 3.98 -18.73 25.04
CA ALA A 466 3.07 -17.60 25.25
C ALA A 466 2.84 -17.35 26.75
N VAL A 467 2.97 -16.09 27.14
CA VAL A 467 2.66 -15.67 28.52
C VAL A 467 1.15 -15.46 28.63
N PRO A 468 0.44 -16.18 29.48
CA PRO A 468 -1.02 -16.05 29.61
C PRO A 468 -1.42 -14.59 29.91
N ASN A 469 -2.44 -14.10 29.19
CA ASN A 469 -3.01 -12.76 29.32
C ASN A 469 -2.01 -11.60 29.07
N ALA A 470 -0.85 -11.85 28.46
CA ALA A 470 0.10 -10.82 28.09
C ALA A 470 -0.19 -10.31 26.67
N THR A 471 -1.36 -9.68 26.49
CA THR A 471 -1.90 -9.20 25.21
C THR A 471 -1.93 -7.67 25.08
N ALA A 472 -1.32 -6.96 26.04
CA ALA A 472 -1.19 -5.50 25.95
C ALA A 472 0.04 -5.09 25.12
N PRO A 473 0.09 -3.87 24.56
CA PRO A 473 1.27 -3.37 23.82
C PRO A 473 2.49 -3.13 24.74
N PHE A 474 2.43 -3.61 25.96
CA PHE A 474 3.53 -3.55 26.91
C PHE A 474 3.52 -4.79 27.82
N TYR A 475 4.71 -5.18 28.29
CA TYR A 475 4.89 -6.28 29.23
C TYR A 475 5.79 -5.87 30.40
N ARG A 476 5.30 -6.04 31.63
CA ARG A 476 6.07 -5.72 32.84
C ARG A 476 6.93 -6.89 33.27
N LEU A 477 8.22 -6.77 33.06
CA LEU A 477 9.19 -7.82 33.38
C LEU A 477 9.31 -8.06 34.87
N SER A 478 9.15 -9.32 35.28
CA SER A 478 9.21 -9.79 36.64
C SER A 478 10.62 -10.32 37.00
N ARG A 479 10.78 -10.79 38.24
CA ARG A 479 12.03 -11.44 38.65
C ARG A 479 12.15 -12.86 38.13
N SER A 480 11.06 -13.57 37.89
CA SER A 480 11.03 -14.91 37.31
C SER A 480 11.50 -14.93 35.86
N ASP A 481 11.42 -13.78 35.17
CA ASP A 481 11.78 -13.68 33.77
C ASP A 481 13.28 -13.50 33.53
N ILE A 482 14.06 -13.26 34.60
CA ILE A 482 15.52 -13.05 34.48
C ILE A 482 16.20 -14.27 33.88
N GLY A 483 16.92 -14.05 32.78
CA GLY A 483 17.67 -15.07 32.06
C GLY A 483 16.84 -15.79 30.98
N ARG A 484 15.53 -15.55 30.96
CA ARG A 484 14.66 -16.04 29.90
C ARG A 484 14.72 -15.16 28.65
N THR A 485 14.35 -15.69 27.54
CA THR A 485 14.28 -14.98 26.25
C THR A 485 12.88 -14.42 26.06
N LEU A 486 12.76 -13.10 25.95
CA LEU A 486 11.52 -12.40 25.67
C LEU A 486 11.39 -12.19 24.17
N SER A 487 10.24 -12.48 23.59
CA SER A 487 9.83 -12.10 22.24
C SER A 487 8.39 -11.60 22.22
N LEU A 488 8.04 -10.89 21.16
CA LEU A 488 6.72 -10.32 20.93
C LEU A 488 6.23 -10.75 19.55
N GLN A 489 5.00 -11.22 19.48
CA GLN A 489 4.25 -11.37 18.24
C GLN A 489 3.20 -10.27 18.18
N VAL A 490 3.07 -9.63 17.03
CA VAL A 490 2.02 -8.68 16.71
C VAL A 490 1.21 -9.25 15.56
N THR A 491 -0.10 -9.31 15.72
CA THR A 491 -1.04 -9.76 14.69
C THR A 491 -1.81 -8.56 14.20
N GLY A 492 -1.71 -8.28 12.91
CA GLY A 492 -2.57 -7.30 12.22
C GLY A 492 -3.85 -7.97 11.75
N SER A 493 -4.99 -7.35 11.98
CA SER A 493 -6.28 -7.76 11.45
C SER A 493 -7.06 -6.55 10.94
N ALA A 494 -7.74 -6.72 9.82
CA ALA A 494 -8.68 -5.77 9.27
C ALA A 494 -9.91 -6.53 8.76
N PRO A 495 -11.08 -5.90 8.72
CA PRO A 495 -12.23 -6.50 8.06
C PRO A 495 -11.85 -6.88 6.63
N PHE A 496 -12.24 -8.07 6.19
CA PHE A 496 -12.03 -8.59 4.83
C PHE A 496 -10.58 -8.95 4.46
N TYR A 497 -9.62 -8.90 5.39
CA TYR A 497 -8.23 -9.27 5.15
C TYR A 497 -7.84 -10.49 5.98
N GLN A 498 -6.97 -11.32 5.41
CA GLN A 498 -6.37 -12.39 6.19
C GLN A 498 -5.47 -11.82 7.28
N ALA A 499 -5.69 -12.24 8.53
CA ALA A 499 -4.86 -11.77 9.64
C ALA A 499 -3.42 -12.29 9.50
N VAL A 500 -2.45 -11.40 9.62
CA VAL A 500 -1.02 -11.72 9.48
C VAL A 500 -0.29 -11.42 10.78
N ALA A 501 0.64 -12.29 11.16
CA ALA A 501 1.46 -12.12 12.35
C ALA A 501 2.93 -11.87 12.01
N ALA A 502 3.53 -10.90 12.70
CA ALA A 502 4.97 -10.63 12.64
C ALA A 502 5.58 -10.71 14.04
N SER A 503 6.83 -11.17 14.12
CA SER A 503 7.50 -11.39 15.41
C SER A 503 8.75 -10.54 15.54
N SER A 504 9.03 -10.09 16.77
CA SER A 504 10.27 -9.38 17.09
C SER A 504 11.47 -10.32 17.16
N ALA A 505 12.66 -9.77 16.96
CA ALA A 505 13.87 -10.44 17.41
C ALA A 505 13.80 -10.71 18.93
N PRO A 506 14.26 -11.87 19.40
CA PRO A 506 14.26 -12.24 20.82
C PRO A 506 15.33 -11.46 21.60
N VAL A 507 15.01 -11.10 22.87
CA VAL A 507 15.94 -10.41 23.77
C VAL A 507 16.03 -11.12 25.11
N VAL A 508 17.23 -11.25 25.69
CA VAL A 508 17.42 -11.88 26.99
C VAL A 508 17.09 -10.90 28.12
N VAL A 509 16.24 -11.31 29.05
CA VAL A 509 15.84 -10.49 30.19
C VAL A 509 16.96 -10.39 31.23
N GLY A 510 17.46 -9.19 31.39
CA GLY A 510 18.51 -8.88 32.36
C GLY A 510 18.02 -8.68 33.79
N LYS A 511 18.96 -8.72 34.74
CA LYS A 511 18.71 -8.39 36.13
C LYS A 511 18.36 -6.90 36.27
N ALA A 512 17.56 -6.57 37.31
CA ALA A 512 17.26 -5.18 37.65
C ALA A 512 18.54 -4.40 38.06
N LEU A 513 18.54 -3.11 37.82
CA LEU A 513 19.64 -2.24 38.20
C LEU A 513 19.37 -1.56 39.56
N PHE A 514 20.43 -1.39 40.36
CA PHE A 514 20.34 -0.49 41.50
C PHE A 514 20.37 0.95 41.02
N ARG A 515 19.43 1.76 41.45
CA ARG A 515 19.62 3.22 41.42
C ARG A 515 20.59 3.61 42.53
N THR A 516 21.75 4.16 42.20
CA THR A 516 22.83 4.46 43.15
C THR A 516 23.31 5.89 43.02
N SER A 517 23.68 6.49 44.15
CA SER A 517 24.40 7.76 44.23
C SER A 517 25.78 7.55 44.85
N ARG A 518 26.66 8.54 44.71
CA ARG A 518 27.99 8.51 45.32
C ARG A 518 27.87 8.53 46.86
N PRO A 519 28.48 7.56 47.60
CA PRO A 519 28.49 7.56 49.07
C PRO A 519 29.17 8.82 49.59
N LYS A 520 28.63 9.38 50.70
CA LYS A 520 29.21 10.54 51.39
C LYS A 520 29.93 10.08 52.63
N LEU A 521 31.14 10.62 52.85
CA LEU A 521 31.87 10.45 54.11
C LEU A 521 31.41 11.48 55.14
N ARG A 522 31.31 11.07 56.40
CA ARG A 522 31.01 11.90 57.55
C ARG A 522 32.09 11.70 58.62
N GLY A 523 32.34 12.69 59.41
CA GLY A 523 33.37 12.73 60.45
C GLY A 523 34.55 13.63 60.07
N THR A 524 35.36 13.98 61.02
CA THR A 524 36.55 14.84 60.87
C THR A 524 37.70 14.00 60.31
N PRO A 525 38.34 14.37 59.22
CA PRO A 525 39.44 13.61 58.64
C PRO A 525 40.77 13.92 59.34
N ARG A 526 40.90 13.51 60.60
CA ARG A 526 42.09 13.65 61.45
C ARG A 526 42.45 12.31 62.11
N ALA A 527 43.74 12.02 62.27
CA ALA A 527 44.20 10.78 62.91
C ALA A 527 43.53 10.61 64.29
N GLY A 528 43.17 9.38 64.65
CA GLY A 528 42.44 9.03 65.85
C GLY A 528 40.92 9.19 65.78
N ARG A 529 40.37 9.95 64.80
CA ARG A 529 38.94 10.15 64.59
C ARG A 529 38.36 9.07 63.70
N VAL A 530 37.04 8.89 63.76
CA VAL A 530 36.29 7.90 63.00
C VAL A 530 35.61 8.58 61.83
N LEU A 531 35.82 8.03 60.61
CA LEU A 531 35.00 8.34 59.46
C LEU A 531 33.89 7.29 59.35
N SER A 532 32.69 7.75 59.03
CA SER A 532 31.54 6.90 58.69
C SER A 532 31.06 7.16 57.26
N VAL A 533 30.41 6.16 56.66
CA VAL A 533 29.83 6.30 55.32
C VAL A 533 28.31 6.41 55.39
N LYS A 534 27.75 7.43 54.73
CA LYS A 534 26.30 7.57 54.51
C LYS A 534 25.97 7.28 53.07
N VAL A 535 25.09 6.30 52.85
CA VAL A 535 24.52 5.94 51.58
C VAL A 535 23.09 6.50 51.53
N LYS A 536 22.83 7.52 50.72
CA LYS A 536 21.50 8.15 50.57
C LYS A 536 21.01 7.98 49.11
N GLY A 537 19.70 7.81 48.94
CA GLY A 537 19.07 7.78 47.60
C GLY A 537 19.30 6.47 46.80
N TRP A 538 19.82 5.43 47.43
CA TRP A 538 19.93 4.14 46.80
C TRP A 538 18.56 3.42 46.81
N LYS A 539 18.14 2.89 45.65
CA LYS A 539 16.92 2.08 45.52
C LYS A 539 17.26 0.75 44.87
N PRO A 540 16.83 -0.42 45.42
CA PRO A 540 16.19 -0.57 46.74
C PRO A 540 17.10 -0.10 47.88
N LYS A 541 16.50 0.38 48.98
CA LYS A 541 17.26 0.87 50.14
C LYS A 541 18.14 -0.23 50.74
N PRO A 542 19.40 0.05 51.12
CA PRO A 542 20.21 -0.87 51.89
C PRO A 542 19.51 -1.27 53.17
N SER A 543 19.28 -2.57 53.38
CA SER A 543 18.72 -3.11 54.61
C SER A 543 19.43 -4.43 54.97
N LYS A 544 19.54 -4.74 56.26
CA LYS A 544 20.16 -5.99 56.71
C LYS A 544 19.43 -7.24 56.20
N LYS A 545 18.10 -7.14 55.98
CA LYS A 545 17.25 -8.28 55.57
C LYS A 545 17.25 -8.54 54.07
N SER A 546 17.38 -7.52 53.20
CA SER A 546 17.12 -7.70 51.76
C SER A 546 18.25 -7.25 50.81
N VAL A 547 19.11 -6.35 51.22
CA VAL A 547 20.23 -5.81 50.42
C VAL A 547 21.54 -5.95 51.17
N LYS A 548 22.39 -6.89 50.75
CA LYS A 548 23.71 -7.08 51.35
C LYS A 548 24.64 -5.95 50.91
N VAL A 549 25.16 -5.19 51.84
CA VAL A 549 26.10 -4.10 51.60
C VAL A 549 27.49 -4.50 52.12
N ARG A 550 28.51 -4.27 51.32
CA ARG A 550 29.92 -4.47 51.68
C ARG A 550 30.67 -3.16 51.55
N TYR A 551 31.54 -2.86 52.50
CA TYR A 551 32.40 -1.71 52.49
C TYR A 551 33.85 -2.13 52.30
N GLN A 552 34.65 -1.28 51.68
CA GLN A 552 36.09 -1.41 51.59
C GLN A 552 36.69 0.00 51.59
N TRP A 553 37.39 0.32 52.64
CA TRP A 553 38.13 1.57 52.73
C TRP A 553 39.39 1.53 51.91
N LEU A 554 39.74 2.66 51.33
CA LEU A 554 40.85 2.82 50.41
C LEU A 554 41.75 3.97 50.92
N LYS A 555 43.08 3.78 50.84
CA LYS A 555 44.10 4.77 51.09
C LYS A 555 44.87 5.03 49.80
N ASN A 556 44.86 6.26 49.28
CA ASN A 556 45.41 6.65 48.01
C ASN A 556 44.92 5.75 46.85
N GLY A 557 43.67 5.24 46.91
CA GLY A 557 43.07 4.33 45.93
C GLY A 557 43.33 2.84 46.17
N LYS A 558 44.32 2.48 47.01
CA LYS A 558 44.63 1.08 47.33
C LYS A 558 43.80 0.59 48.53
N LYS A 559 43.44 -0.70 48.55
CA LYS A 559 42.61 -1.30 49.60
C LYS A 559 43.34 -1.30 50.93
N ILE A 560 42.66 -0.90 52.03
CA ILE A 560 43.16 -1.06 53.39
C ILE A 560 42.75 -2.45 53.89
N LYS A 561 43.73 -3.31 54.20
CA LYS A 561 43.50 -4.69 54.67
C LYS A 561 42.62 -4.66 55.96
N GLY A 562 41.55 -5.46 55.98
CA GLY A 562 40.66 -5.56 57.14
C GLY A 562 39.64 -4.42 57.28
N ALA A 563 39.75 -3.28 56.56
CA ALA A 563 38.85 -2.14 56.72
C ALA A 563 37.55 -2.32 55.90
N LYS A 564 36.66 -3.21 56.40
CA LYS A 564 35.42 -3.64 55.74
C LYS A 564 34.13 -3.21 56.49
N LYS A 565 34.23 -2.44 57.60
CA LYS A 565 33.07 -1.92 58.35
C LYS A 565 32.55 -0.61 57.75
N ALA A 566 31.32 -0.20 58.09
CA ALA A 566 30.74 1.09 57.69
C ALA A 566 31.49 2.32 58.27
N THR A 567 32.34 2.07 59.23
CA THR A 567 33.20 3.08 59.86
C THR A 567 34.66 2.68 59.73
N TYR A 568 35.55 3.68 59.75
CA TYR A 568 36.99 3.49 59.73
C TYR A 568 37.64 4.48 60.64
N ARG A 569 38.37 3.99 61.70
CA ARG A 569 39.19 4.83 62.58
C ARG A 569 40.49 5.15 61.87
N LEU A 570 40.73 6.43 61.63
CA LEU A 570 41.94 6.95 61.01
C LEU A 570 43.14 6.69 61.90
N ARG A 571 44.19 6.10 61.34
CA ARG A 571 45.44 5.77 62.08
C ARG A 571 46.49 6.85 61.82
N ALA A 572 47.54 6.93 62.70
CA ALA A 572 48.66 7.85 62.49
C ALA A 572 49.28 7.77 61.09
N LYS A 573 49.42 6.54 60.52
CA LYS A 573 49.93 6.27 59.18
C LYS A 573 49.01 6.70 58.02
N ASP A 574 47.85 7.27 58.34
CA ASP A 574 46.91 7.82 57.35
C ASP A 574 47.04 9.33 57.20
N ARG A 575 47.85 10.00 58.08
CA ARG A 575 48.12 11.43 57.97
C ARG A 575 48.65 11.78 56.58
N GLY A 576 48.12 12.86 55.97
CA GLY A 576 48.50 13.35 54.67
C GLY A 576 47.96 12.50 53.51
N LYS A 577 47.39 11.30 53.74
CA LYS A 577 46.89 10.41 52.72
C LYS A 577 45.44 10.71 52.37
N LYS A 578 45.02 10.34 51.13
CA LYS A 578 43.65 10.48 50.65
C LYS A 578 42.86 9.20 50.98
N ILE A 579 41.80 9.30 51.79
CA ILE A 579 40.94 8.19 52.19
C ILE A 579 39.61 8.26 51.42
N SER A 580 39.11 7.12 50.98
CA SER A 580 37.79 6.94 50.39
C SER A 580 37.22 5.56 50.73
N VAL A 581 35.93 5.36 50.53
CA VAL A 581 35.28 4.07 50.75
C VAL A 581 34.58 3.59 49.48
N ARG A 582 34.80 2.35 49.10
CA ARG A 582 34.06 1.63 48.06
C ARG A 582 32.92 0.90 48.73
N VAL A 583 31.70 1.15 48.27
CA VAL A 583 30.48 0.49 48.72
C VAL A 583 29.96 -0.39 47.61
N THR A 584 29.72 -1.66 47.89
CA THR A 584 29.19 -2.66 46.95
C THR A 584 27.92 -3.23 47.49
N THR A 585 26.87 -3.30 46.65
CA THR A 585 25.58 -3.91 46.99
C THR A 585 25.32 -5.14 46.19
N LYS A 586 24.65 -6.14 46.81
CA LYS A 586 24.10 -7.32 46.18
C LYS A 586 22.68 -7.57 46.66
N LYS A 587 21.79 -7.97 45.74
CA LYS A 587 20.45 -8.46 46.02
C LYS A 587 20.08 -9.48 44.94
N LYS A 588 19.31 -10.53 45.31
CA LYS A 588 18.81 -11.51 44.34
C LYS A 588 17.97 -10.77 43.29
N GLY A 589 18.17 -11.04 42.00
CA GLY A 589 17.48 -10.38 40.91
C GLY A 589 18.01 -8.99 40.55
N TYR A 590 19.10 -8.55 41.12
CA TYR A 590 19.76 -7.26 40.78
C TYR A 590 21.20 -7.47 40.35
N GLU A 591 21.66 -6.62 39.45
CA GLU A 591 23.08 -6.54 39.12
C GLU A 591 23.85 -5.97 40.32
N LYS A 592 25.08 -6.45 40.49
CA LYS A 592 25.98 -5.92 41.55
C LYS A 592 26.31 -4.47 41.26
N ALA A 593 26.03 -3.57 42.19
CA ALA A 593 26.39 -2.17 42.02
C ALA A 593 27.55 -1.79 42.97
N THR A 594 28.48 -1.00 42.45
CA THR A 594 29.64 -0.51 43.20
C THR A 594 29.78 0.99 42.97
N ARG A 595 29.97 1.76 44.07
CA ARG A 595 30.26 3.20 44.04
C ARG A 595 31.37 3.53 45.07
N THR A 596 32.21 4.50 44.70
CA THR A 596 33.28 4.98 45.58
C THR A 596 33.01 6.44 45.99
N SER A 597 33.22 6.78 47.27
CA SER A 597 33.08 8.13 47.79
C SER A 597 34.10 9.11 47.18
N LYS A 598 33.86 10.42 47.35
CA LYS A 598 34.94 11.40 47.15
C LYS A 598 36.08 11.07 48.10
N LYS A 599 37.33 11.37 47.69
CA LYS A 599 38.53 11.25 48.54
C LYS A 599 38.59 12.41 49.53
N VAL A 600 38.90 12.13 50.78
CA VAL A 600 39.19 13.14 51.79
C VAL A 600 40.65 13.03 52.22
N LYS A 601 41.38 14.16 52.32
CA LYS A 601 42.79 14.21 52.80
C LYS A 601 42.76 14.24 54.31
N VAL A 602 43.49 13.32 54.96
CA VAL A 602 43.61 13.28 56.42
C VAL A 602 44.56 14.42 56.88
N ARG A 603 44.03 15.28 57.73
CA ARG A 603 44.80 16.41 58.26
C ARG A 603 45.93 15.89 59.14
N ARG A 604 47.03 16.64 59.17
CA ARG A 604 48.18 16.39 60.07
C ARG A 604 47.77 16.45 61.52
#